data_eca63cd2a0868dd04d0feb39c4e94f6a
#
_entry.id   eca63cd2a0868dd04d0feb39c4e94f6a
#
_cell.length_a   1.000
_cell.length_b   1.000
_cell.length_c   1.000
_cell.angle_alpha   90.00
_cell.angle_beta   90.00
_cell.angle_gamma   90.00
#
_symmetry.space_group_name_H-M   'P 1'
#
loop_
_entity.id
_entity.type
_entity.pdbx_description
1 polymer ?
#
loop_
_entity_poly.entity_id
_entity_poly.type
_entity_poly.pdbx_seq_one_letter_code
_entity_poly.pdbx_strand_id
1 'polypeptide(L)'
;MTETPRQRARIETEAQITAIGNRMIDDEGVDGLSLRAIARELGVVSSAVYRYVKSRDELLTILIRDAFSQIADAVDEALAGERSVQVLALAMLDW
;
A
#
# COMPACT_ATOMS: atom_id res chain seq x y z
N MET A 1 17.84 9.37 -10.87
CA MET A 1 18.17 8.95 -9.52
C MET A 1 18.11 7.45 -9.41
N THR A 2 19.19 6.84 -9.03
CA THR A 2 19.30 5.38 -9.03
C THR A 2 19.19 4.83 -7.62
N GLU A 3 18.24 3.91 -7.42
CA GLU A 3 18.14 3.17 -6.18
C GLU A 3 19.33 2.22 -6.06
N THR A 4 19.89 2.10 -4.85
CA THR A 4 20.88 1.09 -4.57
C THR A 4 20.20 -0.28 -4.48
N PRO A 5 20.92 -1.40 -4.73
CA PRO A 5 20.34 -2.73 -4.54
C PRO A 5 19.79 -2.95 -3.13
N ARG A 6 20.43 -2.37 -2.11
CA ARG A 6 19.98 -2.47 -0.73
C ARG A 6 18.64 -1.75 -0.53
N GLN A 7 18.48 -0.56 -1.09
CA GLN A 7 17.23 0.19 -1.02
C GLN A 7 16.10 -0.55 -1.73
N ARG A 8 16.39 -1.12 -2.89
CA ARG A 8 15.41 -1.89 -3.64
C ARG A 8 14.94 -3.12 -2.87
N ALA A 9 15.88 -3.87 -2.27
CA ALA A 9 15.57 -5.03 -1.46
C ALA A 9 14.69 -4.67 -0.27
N ARG A 10 14.97 -3.52 0.36
CA ARG A 10 14.18 -3.02 1.48
C ARG A 10 12.76 -2.68 1.06
N ILE A 11 12.60 -1.99 -0.06
CA ILE A 11 11.29 -1.62 -0.60
C ILE A 11 10.48 -2.87 -0.92
N GLU A 12 11.11 -3.87 -1.54
CA GLU A 12 10.45 -5.13 -1.87
C GLU A 12 9.99 -5.88 -0.63
N THR A 13 10.82 -5.91 0.42
CA THR A 13 10.47 -6.57 1.68
C THR A 13 9.32 -5.86 2.36
N GLU A 14 9.35 -4.53 2.41
CA GLU A 14 8.25 -3.74 2.98
C GLU A 14 6.95 -3.99 2.21
N ALA A 15 7.02 -4.07 0.89
CA ALA A 15 5.86 -4.34 0.05
C ALA A 15 5.29 -5.73 0.32
N GLN A 16 6.14 -6.73 0.54
CA GLN A 16 5.71 -8.09 0.87
C GLN A 16 5.02 -8.13 2.22
N ILE A 17 5.58 -7.46 3.23
CA ILE A 17 4.99 -7.38 4.57
C ILE A 17 3.60 -6.73 4.49
N THR A 18 3.47 -5.64 3.75
CA THR A 18 2.22 -4.92 3.57
C THR A 18 1.18 -5.78 2.86
N ALA A 19 1.58 -6.47 1.80
CA ALA A 19 0.68 -7.34 1.04
C ALA A 19 0.13 -8.49 1.90
N ILE A 20 1.00 -9.13 2.68
CA ILE A 20 0.57 -10.23 3.56
C ILE A 20 -0.34 -9.68 4.66
N GLY A 21 -0.01 -8.54 5.23
CA GLY A 21 -0.83 -7.89 6.26
C GLY A 21 -2.23 -7.56 5.75
N ASN A 22 -2.33 -6.99 4.55
CA ASN A 22 -3.62 -6.70 3.93
C ASN A 22 -4.44 -7.96 3.69
N ARG A 23 -3.80 -9.04 3.23
CA ARG A 23 -4.50 -10.30 3.02
C ARG A 23 -5.03 -10.88 4.33
N MET A 24 -4.24 -10.80 5.41
CA MET A 24 -4.67 -11.27 6.72
C MET A 24 -5.90 -10.52 7.21
N ILE A 25 -5.93 -9.21 7.01
CA ILE A 25 -7.07 -8.39 7.37
C ILE A 25 -8.30 -8.75 6.54
N ASP A 26 -8.12 -8.97 5.25
CA ASP A 26 -9.21 -9.37 4.35
C ASP A 26 -9.80 -10.72 4.74
N ASP A 27 -8.95 -11.66 5.14
CA ASP A 27 -9.38 -13.02 5.48
C ASP A 27 -9.96 -13.12 6.89
N GLU A 28 -9.38 -12.45 7.87
CA GLU A 28 -9.69 -12.66 9.28
C GLU A 28 -10.04 -11.38 10.03
N GLY A 29 -10.02 -10.22 9.36
CA GLY A 29 -10.21 -8.93 10.00
C GLY A 29 -8.95 -8.45 10.70
N VAL A 30 -9.06 -7.29 11.35
CA VAL A 30 -7.91 -6.64 12.02
C VAL A 30 -7.29 -7.55 13.09
N ASP A 31 -8.12 -8.33 13.78
CA ASP A 31 -7.65 -9.25 14.82
C ASP A 31 -6.75 -10.36 14.29
N GLY A 32 -6.82 -10.65 12.99
CA GLY A 32 -5.98 -11.67 12.35
C GLY A 32 -4.58 -11.19 12.00
N LEU A 33 -4.29 -9.90 12.17
CA LEU A 33 -2.99 -9.34 11.83
C LEU A 33 -1.93 -9.78 12.84
N SER A 34 -0.85 -10.43 12.35
CA SER A 34 0.20 -10.98 13.21
C SER A 34 1.56 -10.86 12.53
N LEU A 35 2.49 -10.16 13.17
CA LEU A 35 3.86 -10.02 12.67
C LEU A 35 4.59 -11.36 12.63
N ARG A 36 4.33 -12.23 13.60
CA ARG A 36 4.93 -13.57 13.62
C ARG A 36 4.44 -14.43 12.46
N ALA A 37 3.17 -14.35 12.16
CA ALA A 37 2.59 -15.08 11.03
C ALA A 37 3.16 -14.55 9.70
N ILE A 38 3.35 -13.23 9.60
CA ILE A 38 3.97 -12.61 8.43
C ILE A 38 5.39 -13.15 8.25
N ALA A 39 6.18 -13.19 9.31
CA ALA A 39 7.54 -13.71 9.28
C ALA A 39 7.55 -15.17 8.80
N ARG A 40 6.60 -15.96 9.30
CA ARG A 40 6.47 -17.37 8.92
C ARG A 40 6.19 -17.51 7.43
N GLU A 41 5.29 -16.71 6.89
CA GLU A 41 4.98 -16.74 5.46
C GLU A 41 6.16 -16.29 4.60
N LEU A 42 6.94 -15.32 5.07
CA LEU A 42 8.12 -14.86 4.36
C LEU A 42 9.30 -15.84 4.48
N GLY A 43 9.22 -16.80 5.40
CA GLY A 43 10.31 -17.71 5.65
C GLY A 43 11.48 -17.08 6.37
N VAL A 44 11.22 -16.06 7.20
CA VAL A 44 12.25 -15.35 7.96
C VAL A 44 11.93 -15.41 9.46
N VAL A 45 12.94 -15.11 10.29
CA VAL A 45 12.72 -15.01 11.72
C VAL A 45 11.94 -13.73 12.03
N SER A 46 11.20 -13.74 13.14
CA SER A 46 10.35 -12.60 13.53
C SER A 46 11.15 -11.31 13.68
N SER A 47 12.38 -11.39 14.19
CA SER A 47 13.23 -10.21 14.35
C SER A 47 13.52 -9.50 13.03
N ALA A 48 13.53 -10.24 11.92
CA ALA A 48 13.72 -9.63 10.59
C ALA A 48 12.54 -8.73 10.21
N VAL A 49 11.31 -9.14 10.57
CA VAL A 49 10.12 -8.32 10.34
C VAL A 49 10.12 -7.09 11.25
N TYR A 50 10.51 -7.27 12.51
CA TYR A 50 10.57 -6.17 13.48
C TYR A 50 11.59 -5.08 13.11
N ARG A 51 12.51 -5.35 12.22
CA ARG A 51 13.40 -4.32 11.68
C ARG A 51 12.66 -3.32 10.80
N TYR A 52 11.58 -3.75 10.16
CA TYR A 52 10.78 -2.90 9.26
C TYR A 52 9.58 -2.29 9.97
N VAL A 53 8.98 -3.05 10.87
CA VAL A 53 7.75 -2.64 11.58
C VAL A 53 7.92 -2.99 13.05
N LYS A 54 7.86 -2.01 13.92
CA LYS A 54 8.19 -2.18 15.34
C LYS A 54 7.08 -2.88 16.13
N SER A 55 5.83 -2.74 15.68
CA SER A 55 4.68 -3.30 16.40
C SER A 55 3.55 -3.58 15.43
N ARG A 56 2.60 -4.38 15.90
CA ARG A 56 1.35 -4.64 15.18
C ARG A 56 0.58 -3.35 14.92
N ASP A 57 0.54 -2.46 15.90
CA ASP A 57 -0.17 -1.18 15.76
C ASP A 57 0.49 -0.29 14.71
N GLU A 58 1.81 -0.27 14.64
CA GLU A 58 2.53 0.45 13.61
C GLU A 58 2.20 -0.09 12.22
N LEU A 59 2.17 -1.41 12.08
CA LEU A 59 1.80 -2.04 10.81
C LEU A 59 0.38 -1.67 10.41
N LEU A 60 -0.56 -1.73 11.35
CA LEU A 60 -1.94 -1.35 11.09
C LEU A 60 -2.03 0.09 10.62
N THR A 61 -1.28 1.00 11.23
CA THR A 61 -1.21 2.40 10.81
C THR A 61 -0.71 2.53 9.38
N ILE A 62 0.32 1.79 9.02
CA ILE A 62 0.88 1.78 7.65
C ILE A 62 -0.17 1.29 6.66
N LEU A 63 -0.87 0.20 6.97
CA LEU A 63 -1.89 -0.37 6.10
C LEU A 63 -3.06 0.59 5.89
N ILE A 64 -3.49 1.27 6.94
CA ILE A 64 -4.56 2.25 6.86
C ILE A 64 -4.12 3.43 6.00
N ARG A 65 -2.91 3.91 6.21
CA ARG A 65 -2.36 5.03 5.41
C ARG A 65 -2.27 4.67 3.94
N ASP A 66 -1.81 3.47 3.63
CA ASP A 66 -1.73 2.99 2.25
C ASP A 66 -3.11 2.88 1.61
N ALA A 67 -4.10 2.39 2.37
CA ALA A 67 -5.47 2.28 1.88
C ALA A 67 -6.05 3.65 1.54
N PHE A 68 -5.86 4.64 2.42
CA PHE A 68 -6.31 6.01 2.15
C PHE A 68 -5.60 6.63 0.96
N SER A 69 -4.30 6.37 0.82
CA SER A 69 -3.52 6.85 -0.32
C SER A 69 -4.04 6.29 -1.63
N GLN A 70 -4.37 5.00 -1.66
CA GLN A 70 -4.96 4.36 -2.85
C GLN A 70 -6.31 4.94 -3.20
N ILE A 71 -7.13 5.22 -2.20
CA ILE A 71 -8.44 5.85 -2.41
C ILE A 71 -8.26 7.26 -2.98
N ALA A 72 -7.34 8.04 -2.41
CA ALA A 72 -7.05 9.39 -2.88
C ALA A 72 -6.58 9.37 -4.34
N ASP A 73 -5.70 8.44 -4.69
CA ASP A 73 -5.21 8.29 -6.06
C ASP A 73 -6.35 7.94 -7.02
N ALA A 74 -7.23 7.02 -6.62
CA ALA A 74 -8.38 6.63 -7.44
C ALA A 74 -9.34 7.79 -7.64
N VAL A 75 -9.57 8.60 -6.62
CA VAL A 75 -10.41 9.80 -6.71
C VAL A 75 -9.79 10.83 -7.64
N ASP A 76 -8.46 11.05 -7.50
CA ASP A 76 -7.73 11.98 -8.37
C ASP A 76 -7.81 11.56 -9.83
N GLU A 77 -7.67 10.26 -10.11
CA GLU A 77 -7.81 9.74 -11.47
C GLU A 77 -9.22 9.93 -12.02
N ALA A 78 -10.23 9.66 -11.21
CA ALA A 78 -11.62 9.84 -11.61
C ALA A 78 -11.91 11.30 -11.91
N LEU A 79 -11.44 12.22 -11.05
CA LEU A 79 -11.62 13.66 -11.26
C LEU A 79 -10.85 14.17 -12.47
N ALA A 80 -9.65 13.65 -12.71
CA ALA A 80 -8.87 14.02 -13.88
C ALA A 80 -9.57 13.57 -15.17
N GLY A 81 -10.12 12.35 -15.19
CA GLY A 81 -10.90 11.85 -16.31
C GLY A 81 -12.13 12.69 -16.58
N GLU A 82 -12.86 13.06 -15.53
CA GLU A 82 -14.03 13.90 -15.62
C GLU A 82 -13.69 15.29 -16.15
N ARG A 83 -12.60 15.87 -15.67
CA ARG A 83 -12.09 17.15 -16.15
C ARG A 83 -11.75 17.10 -17.64
N SER A 84 -11.13 16.01 -18.08
CA SER A 84 -10.77 15.82 -19.48
C SER A 84 -12.00 15.79 -20.37
N VAL A 85 -13.05 15.11 -19.95
CA VAL A 85 -14.32 15.05 -20.67
C VAL A 85 -14.97 16.45 -20.73
N GLN A 86 -14.94 17.19 -19.63
CA GLN A 86 -15.48 18.55 -19.59
C GLN A 86 -14.74 19.48 -20.54
N VAL A 87 -13.43 19.42 -20.56
CA VAL A 87 -12.60 20.22 -21.46
C VAL A 87 -12.93 19.91 -22.91
N LEU A 88 -13.06 18.64 -23.25
CA LEU A 88 -13.45 18.21 -24.60
C LEU A 88 -14.84 18.71 -24.97
N ALA A 89 -15.80 18.60 -24.07
CA ALA A 89 -17.18 19.07 -24.31
C ALA A 89 -17.23 20.57 -24.54
N LEU A 90 -16.48 21.34 -23.73
CA LEU A 90 -16.39 22.78 -23.87
C LEU A 90 -15.76 23.18 -25.21
N ALA A 91 -14.69 22.48 -25.61
CA ALA A 91 -14.04 22.73 -26.89
C ALA A 91 -14.96 22.45 -28.05
N MET A 92 -15.81 21.44 -27.95
CA MET A 92 -16.82 21.12 -28.97
C MET A 92 -17.94 22.18 -29.06
N LEU A 93 -18.30 22.75 -27.91
CA LEU A 93 -19.34 23.77 -27.84
C LEU A 93 -18.90 25.12 -28.41
N ASP A 94 -17.62 25.39 -28.41
CA ASP A 94 -17.05 26.64 -28.93
C ASP A 94 -17.04 26.70 -30.46
N TRP A 95 -17.42 25.63 -31.10
CA TRP A 95 -17.56 25.57 -32.54
C TRP A 95 -18.97 26.04 -32.95
#